data_5e2f8a2c6f1af6c14d46b94ee0201faf
#
_entry.id   5e2f8a2c6f1af6c14d46b94ee0201faf
#
_cell.length_a   1.000
_cell.length_b   1.000
_cell.length_c   1.000
_cell.angle_alpha   90.00
_cell.angle_beta   90.00
_cell.angle_gamma   90.00
#
_symmetry.space_group_name_H-M   'P 1'
#
loop_
_entity.id
_entity.type
_entity.pdbx_description
1 polymer ?
#
loop_
_entity_poly.entity_id
_entity_poly.type
_entity_poly.pdbx_seq_one_letter_code
_entity_poly.pdbx_strand_id
1 'polypeptide(L)'
;MKNTKTVLILAAVTGALLLGGCGSEKTKTYEQAGKDLSQGSYKYALEEYQSSIQNGVKLAQSYRGAGIASLRLGKYEDAVNNFTEALNCDNVSKNLRKDILSYRATEELKWGKYEDAMADCQTLGEDFSMDASSYFLTGKVALAMDSYEEAASNFKQAYGEDATYDMAIQIYEAYLDKDMEADGTRYLEAALSS
;
A
#
# COMPACT_ATOMS: atom_id res chain seq x y z
N MET A 1 -6.27 -39.17 -73.28
CA MET A 1 -6.93 -37.98 -72.79
C MET A 1 -7.47 -38.28 -71.37
N LYS A 2 -6.75 -37.85 -70.33
CA LYS A 2 -7.11 -38.16 -68.94
C LYS A 2 -7.57 -36.86 -68.28
N ASN A 3 -8.80 -36.75 -67.87
CA ASN A 3 -9.35 -35.65 -67.11
C ASN A 3 -8.90 -35.77 -65.63
N THR A 4 -8.10 -34.87 -65.19
CA THR A 4 -7.79 -34.72 -63.76
C THR A 4 -8.79 -33.73 -63.16
N LYS A 5 -9.68 -34.23 -62.31
CA LYS A 5 -10.61 -33.41 -61.50
C LYS A 5 -9.82 -32.92 -60.28
N THR A 6 -9.57 -31.62 -60.25
CA THR A 6 -9.03 -30.93 -59.08
C THR A 6 -10.10 -30.81 -58.01
N VAL A 7 -9.93 -31.53 -56.91
CA VAL A 7 -10.78 -31.41 -55.72
C VAL A 7 -10.23 -30.22 -54.91
N LEU A 8 -10.96 -29.12 -54.88
CA LEU A 8 -10.74 -28.02 -53.95
C LEU A 8 -11.26 -28.44 -52.57
N ILE A 9 -10.34 -28.73 -51.66
CA ILE A 9 -10.66 -28.87 -50.24
C ILE A 9 -10.76 -27.49 -49.65
N LEU A 10 -11.99 -27.05 -49.39
CA LEU A 10 -12.29 -25.84 -48.63
C LEU A 10 -12.01 -26.15 -47.17
N ALA A 11 -10.84 -25.81 -46.65
CA ALA A 11 -10.56 -25.81 -45.23
C ALA A 11 -11.34 -24.67 -44.60
N ALA A 12 -12.49 -24.98 -44.02
CA ALA A 12 -13.19 -24.06 -43.12
C ALA A 12 -12.35 -23.89 -41.88
N VAL A 13 -11.57 -22.79 -41.81
CA VAL A 13 -10.95 -22.33 -40.58
C VAL A 13 -12.08 -21.80 -39.71
N THR A 14 -12.62 -22.65 -38.85
CA THR A 14 -13.43 -22.21 -37.72
C THR A 14 -12.48 -21.53 -36.75
N GLY A 15 -12.24 -20.25 -36.96
CA GLY A 15 -11.64 -19.35 -36.00
C GLY A 15 -12.60 -19.24 -34.82
N ALA A 16 -12.46 -20.13 -33.84
CA ALA A 16 -13.13 -20.01 -32.57
C ALA A 16 -12.64 -18.74 -31.92
N LEU A 17 -13.53 -17.77 -31.77
CA LEU A 17 -13.41 -16.59 -30.97
C LEU A 17 -13.17 -16.99 -29.50
N LEU A 18 -11.89 -17.16 -29.12
CA LEU A 18 -11.45 -17.31 -27.72
C LEU A 18 -11.12 -15.93 -27.10
N LEU A 19 -11.78 -14.86 -27.53
CA LEU A 19 -11.53 -13.51 -27.03
C LEU A 19 -12.30 -13.16 -25.75
N GLY A 20 -13.19 -14.01 -25.27
CA GLY A 20 -13.98 -13.75 -24.05
C GLY A 20 -13.42 -14.35 -22.75
N GLY A 21 -12.56 -15.37 -22.84
CA GLY A 21 -12.09 -16.11 -21.66
C GLY A 21 -10.87 -15.49 -20.95
N CYS A 22 -9.96 -14.90 -21.70
CA CYS A 22 -8.67 -14.46 -21.17
C CYS A 22 -8.79 -13.26 -20.21
N GLY A 23 -9.72 -12.34 -20.45
CA GLY A 23 -9.95 -11.18 -19.56
C GLY A 23 -10.57 -11.59 -18.22
N SER A 24 -11.48 -12.56 -18.24
CA SER A 24 -12.15 -13.06 -17.04
C SER A 24 -11.21 -13.86 -16.13
N GLU A 25 -10.27 -14.61 -16.68
CA GLU A 25 -9.28 -15.39 -15.92
C GLU A 25 -8.23 -14.48 -15.26
N LYS A 26 -7.72 -13.51 -15.98
CA LYS A 26 -6.78 -12.50 -15.46
C LYS A 26 -7.39 -11.69 -14.30
N THR A 27 -8.65 -11.33 -14.40
CA THR A 27 -9.36 -10.61 -13.32
C THR A 27 -9.56 -11.52 -12.11
N LYS A 28 -9.85 -12.81 -12.30
CA LYS A 28 -9.95 -13.78 -11.21
C LYS A 28 -8.64 -13.93 -10.41
N THR A 29 -7.49 -13.88 -11.08
CA THR A 29 -6.18 -13.91 -10.41
C THR A 29 -6.03 -12.70 -9.48
N TYR A 30 -6.37 -11.48 -9.93
CA TYR A 30 -6.37 -10.30 -9.09
C TYR A 30 -7.32 -10.41 -7.88
N GLU A 31 -8.52 -10.91 -8.09
CA GLU A 31 -9.51 -11.12 -7.01
C GLU A 31 -9.06 -12.19 -6.01
N GLN A 32 -8.40 -13.25 -6.49
CA GLN A 32 -7.83 -14.28 -5.64
C GLN A 32 -6.67 -13.71 -4.80
N ALA A 33 -5.77 -12.92 -5.40
CA ALA A 33 -4.71 -12.22 -4.70
C ALA A 33 -5.24 -11.39 -3.51
N GLY A 34 -6.38 -10.70 -3.71
CA GLY A 34 -7.05 -9.94 -2.64
C GLY A 34 -7.56 -10.83 -1.51
N LYS A 35 -8.11 -12.00 -1.83
CA LYS A 35 -8.55 -12.98 -0.82
C LYS A 35 -7.37 -13.54 -0.04
N ASP A 36 -6.32 -13.97 -0.73
CA ASP A 36 -5.13 -14.52 -0.09
C ASP A 36 -4.44 -13.49 0.80
N LEU A 37 -4.40 -12.23 0.37
CA LEU A 37 -3.90 -11.13 1.21
C LEU A 37 -4.72 -11.00 2.50
N SER A 38 -6.06 -11.03 2.39
CA SER A 38 -6.95 -10.90 3.54
C SER A 38 -6.90 -12.09 4.50
N GLN A 39 -6.55 -13.27 3.99
CA GLN A 39 -6.40 -14.52 4.76
C GLN A 39 -4.99 -14.71 5.34
N GLY A 40 -4.06 -13.77 5.09
CA GLY A 40 -2.69 -13.89 5.56
C GLY A 40 -1.79 -14.79 4.70
N SER A 41 -2.27 -15.27 3.55
CA SER A 41 -1.51 -16.07 2.59
C SER A 41 -0.59 -15.20 1.74
N TYR A 42 0.26 -14.39 2.40
CA TYR A 42 1.00 -13.28 1.78
C TYR A 42 1.90 -13.68 0.61
N LYS A 43 2.50 -14.87 0.67
CA LYS A 43 3.35 -15.38 -0.42
C LYS A 43 2.53 -15.63 -1.69
N TYR A 44 1.39 -16.29 -1.56
CA TYR A 44 0.50 -16.55 -2.70
C TYR A 44 -0.10 -15.24 -3.22
N ALA A 45 -0.55 -14.35 -2.34
CA ALA A 45 -1.03 -13.03 -2.71
C ALA A 45 0.01 -12.26 -3.54
N LEU A 46 1.29 -12.29 -3.14
CA LEU A 46 2.36 -11.61 -3.86
C LEU A 46 2.56 -12.20 -5.27
N GLU A 47 2.61 -13.53 -5.39
CA GLU A 47 2.76 -14.22 -6.68
C GLU A 47 1.59 -13.89 -7.64
N GLU A 48 0.36 -13.87 -7.14
CA GLU A 48 -0.83 -13.54 -7.93
C GLU A 48 -0.93 -12.06 -8.30
N TYR A 49 -0.55 -11.13 -7.39
CA TYR A 49 -0.43 -9.71 -7.75
C TYR A 49 0.66 -9.49 -8.81
N GLN A 50 1.81 -10.15 -8.71
CA GLN A 50 2.85 -10.10 -9.74
C GLN A 50 2.34 -10.62 -11.10
N SER A 51 1.58 -11.71 -11.11
CA SER A 51 0.90 -12.19 -12.32
C SER A 51 -0.10 -11.16 -12.87
N SER A 52 -0.85 -10.48 -12.00
CA SER A 52 -1.78 -9.43 -12.39
C SER A 52 -1.07 -8.23 -12.99
N ILE A 53 0.08 -7.83 -12.44
CA ILE A 53 0.94 -6.77 -12.97
C ILE A 53 1.44 -7.13 -14.38
N GLN A 54 1.99 -8.33 -14.56
CA GLN A 54 2.47 -8.83 -15.86
C GLN A 54 1.36 -8.83 -16.93
N ASN A 55 0.13 -9.06 -16.52
CA ASN A 55 -1.05 -9.07 -17.38
C ASN A 55 -1.73 -7.70 -17.54
N GLY A 56 -1.21 -6.63 -16.92
CA GLY A 56 -1.77 -5.28 -17.01
C GLY A 56 -3.11 -5.10 -16.32
N VAL A 57 -3.42 -5.94 -15.32
CA VAL A 57 -4.72 -5.90 -14.62
C VAL A 57 -4.62 -4.94 -13.44
N LYS A 58 -5.44 -3.86 -13.45
CA LYS A 58 -5.55 -2.89 -12.34
C LYS A 58 -4.17 -2.52 -11.76
N LEU A 59 -3.26 -2.04 -12.61
CA LEU A 59 -1.83 -1.91 -12.31
C LEU A 59 -1.55 -1.24 -10.96
N ALA A 60 -2.09 -0.06 -10.71
CA ALA A 60 -1.86 0.65 -9.45
C ALA A 60 -2.33 -0.17 -8.22
N GLN A 61 -3.50 -0.79 -8.31
CA GLN A 61 -4.02 -1.63 -7.23
C GLN A 61 -3.23 -2.93 -7.07
N SER A 62 -2.75 -3.52 -8.18
CA SER A 62 -1.93 -4.73 -8.15
C SER A 62 -0.56 -4.47 -7.55
N TYR A 63 0.10 -3.37 -7.93
CA TYR A 63 1.34 -2.93 -7.30
C TYR A 63 1.14 -2.62 -5.81
N ARG A 64 0.07 -1.90 -5.45
CA ARG A 64 -0.27 -1.67 -4.04
C ARG A 64 -0.45 -2.99 -3.27
N GLY A 65 -1.20 -3.93 -3.83
CA GLY A 65 -1.40 -5.25 -3.22
C GLY A 65 -0.11 -6.04 -3.05
N ALA A 66 0.78 -6.03 -4.07
CA ALA A 66 2.11 -6.63 -4.01
C ALA A 66 2.98 -5.94 -2.93
N GLY A 67 2.90 -4.62 -2.82
CA GLY A 67 3.58 -3.85 -1.77
C GLY A 67 3.13 -4.29 -0.37
N ILE A 68 1.82 -4.38 -0.13
CA ILE A 68 1.29 -4.85 1.16
C ILE A 68 1.70 -6.29 1.46
N ALA A 69 1.66 -7.19 0.47
CA ALA A 69 2.10 -8.57 0.64
C ALA A 69 3.60 -8.64 0.98
N SER A 70 4.44 -7.84 0.29
CA SER A 70 5.88 -7.73 0.56
C SER A 70 6.15 -7.21 1.97
N LEU A 71 5.43 -6.17 2.40
CA LEU A 71 5.47 -5.66 3.77
C LEU A 71 5.21 -6.76 4.80
N ARG A 72 4.13 -7.53 4.62
CA ARG A 72 3.75 -8.62 5.54
C ARG A 72 4.76 -9.77 5.57
N LEU A 73 5.60 -9.87 4.54
CA LEU A 73 6.73 -10.81 4.45
C LEU A 73 8.04 -10.23 4.98
N GLY A 74 8.06 -8.98 5.49
CA GLY A 74 9.26 -8.30 5.98
C GLY A 74 10.23 -7.85 4.88
N LYS A 75 9.75 -7.76 3.63
CA LYS A 75 10.53 -7.35 2.46
C LYS A 75 10.35 -5.86 2.21
N TYR A 76 10.98 -5.02 3.04
CA TYR A 76 10.76 -3.57 3.04
C TYR A 76 11.13 -2.91 1.71
N GLU A 77 12.26 -3.26 1.11
CA GLU A 77 12.69 -2.74 -0.19
C GLU A 77 11.70 -3.08 -1.31
N ASP A 78 11.29 -4.36 -1.38
CA ASP A 78 10.29 -4.79 -2.36
C ASP A 78 8.94 -4.06 -2.16
N ALA A 79 8.55 -3.80 -0.91
CA ALA A 79 7.33 -3.08 -0.59
C ALA A 79 7.39 -1.63 -1.08
N VAL A 80 8.44 -0.89 -0.74
CA VAL A 80 8.66 0.50 -1.17
C VAL A 80 8.71 0.60 -2.70
N ASN A 81 9.42 -0.31 -3.38
CA ASN A 81 9.46 -0.35 -4.84
C ASN A 81 8.07 -0.56 -5.45
N ASN A 82 7.28 -1.51 -4.93
CA ASN A 82 5.93 -1.74 -5.42
C ASN A 82 5.00 -0.53 -5.18
N PHE A 83 5.09 0.15 -4.01
CA PHE A 83 4.31 1.37 -3.78
C PHE A 83 4.74 2.51 -4.70
N THR A 84 6.03 2.64 -5.00
CA THR A 84 6.55 3.62 -5.96
C THR A 84 5.99 3.37 -7.37
N GLU A 85 6.01 2.13 -7.84
CA GLU A 85 5.41 1.78 -9.12
C GLU A 85 3.90 2.00 -9.15
N ALA A 86 3.20 1.77 -8.03
CA ALA A 86 1.79 2.08 -7.92
C ALA A 86 1.49 3.58 -8.08
N LEU A 87 2.33 4.45 -7.51
CA LEU A 87 2.22 5.91 -7.63
C LEU A 87 2.55 6.43 -9.03
N ASN A 88 3.41 5.71 -9.77
CA ASN A 88 3.81 6.03 -11.15
C ASN A 88 2.77 5.59 -12.19
N CYS A 89 1.76 4.80 -11.82
CA CYS A 89 0.71 4.40 -12.73
C CYS A 89 -0.17 5.59 -13.14
N ASP A 90 -0.69 5.53 -14.38
CA ASP A 90 -1.67 6.50 -14.85
C ASP A 90 -3.01 6.39 -14.09
N ASN A 91 -3.70 7.53 -13.92
CA ASN A 91 -5.05 7.60 -13.38
C ASN A 91 -5.24 7.01 -11.98
N VAL A 92 -4.25 7.12 -11.11
CA VAL A 92 -4.38 6.74 -9.69
C VAL A 92 -5.38 7.68 -9.03
N SER A 93 -6.47 7.14 -8.48
CA SER A 93 -7.47 7.96 -7.79
C SER A 93 -6.88 8.65 -6.56
N LYS A 94 -7.44 9.80 -6.18
CA LYS A 94 -6.97 10.57 -5.02
C LYS A 94 -6.89 9.74 -3.75
N ASN A 95 -7.93 8.94 -3.47
CA ASN A 95 -7.97 8.09 -2.27
C ASN A 95 -6.90 6.98 -2.31
N LEU A 96 -6.72 6.34 -3.48
CA LEU A 96 -5.70 5.31 -3.64
C LEU A 96 -4.29 5.90 -3.49
N ARG A 97 -4.06 7.11 -4.02
CA ARG A 97 -2.78 7.81 -3.88
C ARG A 97 -2.46 8.12 -2.42
N LYS A 98 -3.44 8.65 -1.65
CA LYS A 98 -3.29 8.90 -0.20
C LYS A 98 -2.89 7.62 0.54
N ASP A 99 -3.62 6.54 0.27
CA ASP A 99 -3.39 5.25 0.90
C ASP A 99 -2.00 4.68 0.57
N ILE A 100 -1.57 4.74 -0.69
CA ILE A 100 -0.24 4.26 -1.11
C ILE A 100 0.88 5.08 -0.46
N LEU A 101 0.76 6.41 -0.43
CA LEU A 101 1.74 7.29 0.24
C LEU A 101 1.88 6.94 1.73
N SER A 102 0.76 6.71 2.42
CA SER A 102 0.77 6.33 3.84
C SER A 102 1.46 4.98 4.07
N TYR A 103 1.23 4.00 3.20
CA TYR A 103 1.94 2.72 3.26
C TYR A 103 3.43 2.88 2.97
N ARG A 104 3.79 3.65 1.92
CA ARG A 104 5.19 3.82 1.53
C ARG A 104 5.98 4.52 2.64
N ALA A 105 5.49 5.63 3.17
CA ALA A 105 6.11 6.32 4.30
C ALA A 105 6.27 5.41 5.53
N THR A 106 5.28 4.55 5.81
CA THR A 106 5.37 3.60 6.92
C THR A 106 6.50 2.59 6.71
N GLU A 107 6.69 2.10 5.48
CA GLU A 107 7.73 1.12 5.19
C GLU A 107 9.12 1.76 5.09
N GLU A 108 9.21 2.98 4.54
CA GLU A 108 10.43 3.77 4.53
C GLU A 108 10.92 4.06 5.96
N LEU A 109 9.99 4.42 6.87
CA LEU A 109 10.28 4.58 8.28
C LEU A 109 10.87 3.30 8.89
N LYS A 110 10.27 2.14 8.64
CA LYS A 110 10.75 0.84 9.14
C LYS A 110 12.09 0.43 8.52
N TRP A 111 12.31 0.82 7.27
CA TRP A 111 13.55 0.56 6.55
C TRP A 111 14.68 1.52 6.94
N GLY A 112 14.36 2.56 7.74
CA GLY A 112 15.32 3.58 8.16
C GLY A 112 15.57 4.67 7.10
N LYS A 113 14.65 4.81 6.13
CA LYS A 113 14.66 5.84 5.09
C LYS A 113 13.82 7.04 5.55
N TYR A 114 14.29 7.72 6.60
CA TYR A 114 13.50 8.72 7.30
C TYR A 114 13.20 9.97 6.46
N GLU A 115 14.16 10.41 5.64
CA GLU A 115 14.00 11.55 4.75
C GLU A 115 12.96 11.27 3.66
N ASP A 116 12.98 10.06 3.07
CA ASP A 116 12.00 9.65 2.07
C ASP A 116 10.60 9.54 2.70
N ALA A 117 10.50 8.94 3.88
CA ALA A 117 9.26 8.87 4.65
C ALA A 117 8.70 10.27 4.98
N MET A 118 9.55 11.22 5.35
CA MET A 118 9.13 12.59 5.63
C MET A 118 8.64 13.29 4.36
N ALA A 119 9.28 13.08 3.21
CA ALA A 119 8.80 13.63 1.94
C ALA A 119 7.39 13.13 1.57
N ASP A 120 7.09 11.86 1.82
CA ASP A 120 5.74 11.32 1.64
C ASP A 120 4.74 11.93 2.64
N CYS A 121 5.14 12.10 3.90
CA CYS A 121 4.31 12.78 4.91
C CYS A 121 4.02 14.24 4.53
N GLN A 122 4.98 14.97 3.98
CA GLN A 122 4.78 16.33 3.47
C GLN A 122 3.78 16.34 2.30
N THR A 123 3.94 15.41 1.34
CA THR A 123 2.99 15.23 0.24
C THR A 123 1.57 14.94 0.75
N LEU A 124 1.45 14.13 1.81
CA LEU A 124 0.15 13.88 2.46
C LEU A 124 -0.44 15.16 3.05
N GLY A 125 0.36 16.01 3.67
CA GLY A 125 -0.08 17.29 4.23
C GLY A 125 -0.47 18.33 3.17
N GLU A 126 0.22 18.35 2.04
CA GLU A 126 -0.01 19.31 0.95
C GLU A 126 -1.22 18.94 0.08
N ASP A 127 -1.32 17.67 -0.31
CA ASP A 127 -2.30 17.20 -1.30
C ASP A 127 -3.62 16.73 -0.68
N PHE A 128 -3.65 16.44 0.63
CA PHE A 128 -4.78 15.81 1.31
C PHE A 128 -5.08 16.48 2.65
N SER A 129 -6.31 16.29 3.12
CA SER A 129 -6.63 16.62 4.52
C SER A 129 -5.96 15.58 5.43
N MET A 130 -5.18 16.08 6.38
CA MET A 130 -4.59 15.26 7.42
C MET A 130 -5.68 14.72 8.36
N ASP A 131 -5.54 13.48 8.75
CA ASP A 131 -6.35 12.80 9.76
C ASP A 131 -5.44 12.32 10.91
N ALA A 132 -6.02 11.79 11.96
CA ALA A 132 -5.29 11.29 13.12
C ALA A 132 -4.15 10.34 12.75
N SER A 133 -4.38 9.42 11.81
CA SER A 133 -3.38 8.45 11.35
C SER A 133 -2.24 9.12 10.58
N SER A 134 -2.55 10.13 9.76
CA SER A 134 -1.55 10.89 8.99
C SER A 134 -0.68 11.73 9.93
N TYR A 135 -1.28 12.42 10.90
CA TYR A 135 -0.53 13.16 11.93
C TYR A 135 0.32 12.21 12.78
N PHE A 136 -0.22 11.06 13.18
CA PHE A 136 0.53 10.08 13.96
C PHE A 136 1.76 9.55 13.19
N LEU A 137 1.59 9.19 11.91
CA LEU A 137 2.69 8.76 11.05
C LEU A 137 3.77 9.85 10.92
N THR A 138 3.38 11.10 10.65
CA THR A 138 4.32 12.23 10.55
C THR A 138 5.06 12.43 11.88
N GLY A 139 4.35 12.33 13.00
CA GLY A 139 4.97 12.41 14.33
C GLY A 139 6.00 11.30 14.56
N LYS A 140 5.72 10.07 14.15
CA LYS A 140 6.68 8.96 14.24
C LYS A 140 7.91 9.18 13.37
N VAL A 141 7.74 9.67 12.15
CA VAL A 141 8.86 9.98 11.25
C VAL A 141 9.71 11.11 11.83
N ALA A 142 9.08 12.20 12.28
CA ALA A 142 9.79 13.31 12.95
C ALA A 142 10.57 12.83 14.18
N LEU A 143 9.96 11.95 14.99
CA LEU A 143 10.62 11.39 16.16
C LEU A 143 11.82 10.49 15.78
N ALA A 144 11.72 9.73 14.68
CA ALA A 144 12.83 8.92 14.17
C ALA A 144 14.01 9.80 13.67
N MET A 145 13.71 11.01 13.18
CA MET A 145 14.68 12.03 12.76
C MET A 145 15.18 12.91 13.92
N ASP A 146 14.84 12.60 15.16
CA ASP A 146 15.14 13.37 16.35
C ASP A 146 14.60 14.83 16.32
N SER A 147 13.57 15.08 15.49
CA SER A 147 12.84 16.36 15.39
C SER A 147 11.72 16.40 16.45
N TYR A 148 12.11 16.49 17.71
CA TYR A 148 11.22 16.31 18.87
C TYR A 148 10.05 17.31 18.94
N GLU A 149 10.28 18.57 18.58
CA GLU A 149 9.22 19.59 18.57
C GLU A 149 8.16 19.30 17.51
N GLU A 150 8.59 18.91 16.33
CA GLU A 150 7.70 18.52 15.23
C GLU A 150 6.93 17.25 15.57
N ALA A 151 7.60 16.26 16.16
CA ALA A 151 6.96 15.03 16.64
C ALA A 151 5.86 15.35 17.68
N ALA A 152 6.18 16.17 18.69
CA ALA A 152 5.22 16.56 19.72
C ALA A 152 4.02 17.33 19.15
N SER A 153 4.25 18.22 18.18
CA SER A 153 3.17 18.94 17.47
C SER A 153 2.23 17.98 16.74
N ASN A 154 2.80 17.04 15.98
CA ASN A 154 2.01 16.09 15.19
C ASN A 154 1.26 15.08 16.08
N PHE A 155 1.87 14.56 17.15
CA PHE A 155 1.17 13.69 18.10
C PHE A 155 0.04 14.41 18.83
N LYS A 156 0.21 15.71 19.14
CA LYS A 156 -0.87 16.52 19.71
C LYS A 156 -2.05 16.66 18.74
N GLN A 157 -1.79 16.85 17.45
CA GLN A 157 -2.84 16.90 16.44
C GLN A 157 -3.51 15.53 16.28
N ALA A 158 -2.72 14.43 16.21
CA ALA A 158 -3.24 13.07 16.12
C ALA A 158 -4.21 12.77 17.27
N TYR A 159 -3.83 13.06 18.50
CA TYR A 159 -4.68 12.88 19.67
C TYR A 159 -5.86 13.85 19.70
N GLY A 160 -5.71 15.06 19.16
CA GLY A 160 -6.80 16.02 19.02
C GLY A 160 -7.89 15.57 18.04
N GLU A 161 -7.53 14.88 16.97
CA GLU A 161 -8.45 14.31 15.98
C GLU A 161 -9.08 12.98 16.45
N ASP A 162 -8.32 12.19 17.22
CA ASP A 162 -8.76 10.89 17.74
C ASP A 162 -8.31 10.73 19.22
N ALA A 163 -9.10 11.27 20.13
CA ALA A 163 -8.80 11.25 21.58
C ALA A 163 -9.15 9.90 22.23
N THR A 164 -8.84 8.79 21.56
CA THR A 164 -9.06 7.44 22.08
C THR A 164 -7.89 6.95 22.92
N TYR A 165 -8.19 5.99 23.80
CA TYR A 165 -7.14 5.29 24.56
C TYR A 165 -6.16 4.54 23.63
N ASP A 166 -6.65 4.00 22.51
CA ASP A 166 -5.80 3.31 21.52
C ASP A 166 -4.80 4.28 20.86
N MET A 167 -5.20 5.50 20.52
CA MET A 167 -4.29 6.52 20.01
C MET A 167 -3.28 6.95 21.09
N ALA A 168 -3.72 7.11 22.33
CA ALA A 168 -2.83 7.44 23.44
C ALA A 168 -1.75 6.36 23.66
N ILE A 169 -2.12 5.08 23.60
CA ILE A 169 -1.17 3.96 23.68
C ILE A 169 -0.16 4.02 22.53
N GLN A 170 -0.62 4.21 21.30
CA GLN A 170 0.27 4.26 20.13
C GLN A 170 1.29 5.40 20.26
N ILE A 171 0.85 6.58 20.74
CA ILE A 171 1.76 7.71 20.95
C ILE A 171 2.74 7.41 22.10
N TYR A 172 2.26 6.83 23.21
CA TYR A 172 3.10 6.41 24.31
C TYR A 172 4.20 5.43 23.86
N GLU A 173 3.82 4.39 23.11
CA GLU A 173 4.76 3.39 22.57
C GLU A 173 5.79 4.04 21.64
N ALA A 174 5.38 4.99 20.79
CA ALA A 174 6.31 5.69 19.90
C ALA A 174 7.37 6.50 20.70
N TYR A 175 7.00 7.15 21.80
CA TYR A 175 7.93 7.83 22.68
C TYR A 175 8.79 6.85 23.49
N LEU A 176 8.21 5.74 23.94
CA LEU A 176 8.93 4.72 24.69
C LEU A 176 10.08 4.10 23.86
N ASP A 177 9.87 3.88 22.56
CA ASP A 177 10.90 3.41 21.63
C ASP A 177 12.13 4.36 21.52
N LYS A 178 12.00 5.59 22.03
CA LYS A 178 13.06 6.62 22.10
C LYS A 178 13.50 6.96 23.52
N ASP A 179 13.14 6.11 24.51
CA ASP A 179 13.42 6.36 25.93
C ASP A 179 12.81 7.68 26.47
N MET A 180 11.73 8.17 25.83
CA MET A 180 11.03 9.41 26.19
C MET A 180 9.70 9.14 26.90
N GLU A 181 9.68 8.25 27.88
CA GLU A 181 8.48 7.76 28.57
C GLU A 181 7.60 8.90 29.12
N ALA A 182 8.20 9.93 29.71
CA ALA A 182 7.47 11.05 30.32
C ALA A 182 6.61 11.81 29.29
N ASP A 183 7.10 11.96 28.05
CA ASP A 183 6.38 12.63 26.98
C ASP A 183 5.19 11.83 26.47
N GLY A 184 5.29 10.51 26.50
CA GLY A 184 4.21 9.60 26.14
C GLY A 184 3.15 9.48 27.25
N THR A 185 3.56 9.39 28.51
CA THR A 185 2.69 9.17 29.68
C THR A 185 1.55 10.18 29.77
N ARG A 186 1.78 11.44 29.43
CA ARG A 186 0.75 12.49 29.43
C ARG A 186 -0.47 12.18 28.54
N TYR A 187 -0.30 11.42 27.47
CA TYR A 187 -1.43 11.02 26.61
C TYR A 187 -2.26 9.93 27.25
N LEU A 188 -1.61 8.96 27.93
CA LEU A 188 -2.33 7.94 28.70
C LEU A 188 -3.13 8.55 29.86
N GLU A 189 -2.54 9.50 30.59
CA GLU A 189 -3.20 10.22 31.67
C GLU A 189 -4.40 11.02 31.17
N ALA A 190 -4.25 11.70 30.02
CA ALA A 190 -5.35 12.42 29.39
C ALA A 190 -6.50 11.50 28.98
N ALA A 191 -6.19 10.34 28.39
CA ALA A 191 -7.21 9.36 27.98
C ALA A 191 -7.92 8.68 29.16
N LEU A 192 -7.26 8.56 30.33
CA LEU A 192 -7.87 8.01 31.55
C LEU A 192 -8.74 9.04 32.30
N SER A 193 -8.57 10.32 31.98
CA SER A 193 -9.25 11.44 32.65
C SER A 193 -10.51 11.90 31.90
N SER A 194 -10.72 11.42 30.68
CA SER A 194 -11.83 11.76 29.77
C SER A 194 -12.98 10.76 29.93
#